data_6c444e4247c9a61a18b0fbe83d1446d5
#
_entry.id   6c444e4247c9a61a18b0fbe83d1446d5
#
_cell.length_a   1.000
_cell.length_b   1.000
_cell.length_c   1.000
_cell.angle_alpha   90.00
_cell.angle_beta   90.00
_cell.angle_gamma   90.00
#
_symmetry.space_group_name_H-M   'P 1'
#
loop_
_entity.id
_entity.type
_entity.pdbx_description
1 polymer ?
#
loop_
_entity_poly.entity_id
_entity_poly.type
_entity_poly.pdbx_seq_one_letter_code
_entity_poly.pdbx_strand_id
1 'polypeptide(L)'
;MLTALIQHKGGSLVIDLPRDRMDLEVKIRSIGIDRLSDQIHIIDDEEKSDVSVKLFGENDIGRHLSLLFNENHTLFEVNKTLQFVANSVEDIRDDLEMNIIHDQYDSPAELVGDIERMTDEVGQYTETFYFPLVGNMEDDDDGEQYEVGNRYLRYYEYEIRELLQKEQDLDGTNMKDYFYDDDNAQKKMVSCQWDIVDRSNTLYGKVDFRLKEPFTAEEKELVRSWCIGQAADGLGEGLEQRPIETEDGDLYVSMWNSGDDYFMYDEDEINDYLAQQQGGVMTQ
;
A
#
# COMPACT_ATOMS: atom_id res chain seq x y z
N MET A 1 11.36 -8.58 -16.56
CA MET A 1 12.21 -7.95 -15.54
C MET A 1 13.09 -8.99 -14.87
N LEU A 2 12.67 -9.74 -13.86
CA LEU A 2 13.39 -10.92 -13.35
C LEU A 2 12.53 -12.16 -13.47
N THR A 3 13.18 -13.31 -13.66
CA THR A 3 12.55 -14.63 -13.55
C THR A 3 13.14 -15.34 -12.34
N ALA A 4 12.30 -15.90 -11.47
CA ALA A 4 12.72 -16.72 -10.34
C ALA A 4 12.49 -18.21 -10.64
N LEU A 5 13.55 -19.03 -10.50
CA LEU A 5 13.46 -20.47 -10.44
C LEU A 5 13.42 -20.89 -8.97
N ILE A 6 12.32 -21.49 -8.55
CA ILE A 6 12.08 -21.96 -7.18
C ILE A 6 12.05 -23.49 -7.21
N GLN A 7 12.82 -24.15 -6.36
CA GLN A 7 12.89 -25.62 -6.29
C GLN A 7 12.62 -26.09 -4.85
N HIS A 8 11.81 -27.13 -4.74
CA HIS A 8 11.45 -27.75 -3.44
C HIS A 8 11.13 -29.24 -3.62
N LYS A 9 11.84 -30.11 -2.92
CA LYS A 9 11.59 -31.58 -2.87
C LYS A 9 11.36 -32.24 -4.25
N GLY A 10 12.13 -31.83 -5.25
CA GLY A 10 12.03 -32.34 -6.63
C GLY A 10 10.93 -31.68 -7.48
N GLY A 11 10.14 -30.78 -6.92
CA GLY A 11 9.28 -29.85 -7.66
C GLY A 11 10.06 -28.59 -8.08
N SER A 12 9.70 -28.01 -9.21
CA SER A 12 10.27 -26.73 -9.67
C SER A 12 9.19 -25.82 -10.21
N LEU A 13 9.35 -24.52 -9.98
CA LEU A 13 8.49 -23.46 -10.44
C LEU A 13 9.33 -22.35 -11.05
N VAL A 14 8.97 -21.92 -12.25
CA VAL A 14 9.56 -20.76 -12.92
C VAL A 14 8.49 -19.68 -12.95
N ILE A 15 8.79 -18.50 -12.41
CA ILE A 15 7.86 -17.37 -12.35
C ILE A 15 8.57 -16.07 -12.73
N ASP A 16 7.83 -15.21 -13.41
CA ASP A 16 8.26 -13.85 -13.70
C ASP A 16 7.88 -12.93 -12.55
N LEU A 17 8.77 -12.01 -12.21
CA LEU A 17 8.60 -11.00 -11.17
C LEU A 17 8.74 -9.60 -11.79
N PRO A 18 8.01 -8.59 -11.30
CA PRO A 18 7.10 -8.65 -10.16
C PRO A 18 5.76 -9.31 -10.48
N ARG A 19 5.07 -9.69 -9.41
CA ARG A 19 3.72 -10.27 -9.42
C ARG A 19 2.90 -9.72 -8.27
N ASP A 20 1.59 -9.83 -8.41
CA ASP A 20 0.69 -9.73 -7.27
C ASP A 20 1.08 -10.71 -6.14
N ARG A 21 0.99 -10.26 -4.89
CA ARG A 21 1.40 -11.05 -3.73
C ARG A 21 0.58 -12.34 -3.60
N MET A 22 -0.73 -12.29 -3.80
CA MET A 22 -1.59 -13.48 -3.68
C MET A 22 -1.29 -14.49 -4.78
N ASP A 23 -1.08 -14.05 -6.01
CA ASP A 23 -0.68 -14.94 -7.11
C ASP A 23 0.68 -15.59 -6.82
N LEU A 24 1.64 -14.84 -6.28
CA LEU A 24 2.94 -15.36 -5.85
C LEU A 24 2.76 -16.47 -4.79
N GLU A 25 1.98 -16.23 -3.74
CA GLU A 25 1.72 -17.19 -2.67
C GLU A 25 1.00 -18.45 -3.19
N VAL A 26 0.01 -18.29 -4.07
CA VAL A 26 -0.70 -19.42 -4.69
C VAL A 26 0.26 -20.28 -5.51
N LYS A 27 1.15 -19.66 -6.30
CA LYS A 27 2.14 -20.38 -7.11
C LYS A 27 3.16 -21.12 -6.27
N ILE A 28 3.66 -20.51 -5.21
CA ILE A 28 4.60 -21.15 -4.27
C ILE A 28 3.96 -22.39 -3.63
N ARG A 29 2.71 -22.29 -3.18
CA ARG A 29 1.95 -23.42 -2.61
C ARG A 29 1.73 -24.55 -3.62
N SER A 30 1.63 -24.23 -4.91
CA SER A 30 1.40 -25.25 -5.97
C SER A 30 2.51 -26.29 -6.09
N ILE A 31 3.73 -25.98 -5.61
CA ILE A 31 4.87 -26.92 -5.57
C ILE A 31 5.13 -27.48 -4.16
N GLY A 32 4.14 -27.34 -3.25
CA GLY A 32 4.18 -27.95 -1.92
C GLY A 32 4.97 -27.15 -0.88
N ILE A 33 5.17 -25.87 -1.08
CA ILE A 33 5.78 -24.99 -0.08
C ILE A 33 4.66 -24.32 0.73
N ASP A 34 4.63 -24.61 2.06
CA ASP A 34 3.63 -24.05 2.99
C ASP A 34 4.07 -22.71 3.64
N ARG A 35 5.31 -22.28 3.38
CA ARG A 35 5.83 -21.00 3.84
C ARG A 35 5.38 -19.87 2.93
N LEU A 36 5.22 -18.66 3.49
CA LEU A 36 4.95 -17.45 2.75
C LEU A 36 6.25 -16.92 2.10
N SER A 37 6.11 -16.08 1.07
CA SER A 37 7.23 -15.50 0.32
C SER A 37 8.20 -14.68 1.19
N ASP A 38 7.73 -14.07 2.28
CA ASP A 38 8.53 -13.35 3.28
C ASP A 38 9.38 -14.26 4.19
N GLN A 39 9.18 -15.57 4.12
CA GLN A 39 9.94 -16.60 4.83
C GLN A 39 10.85 -17.42 3.92
N ILE A 40 10.91 -17.09 2.62
CA ILE A 40 11.69 -17.78 1.61
C ILE A 40 12.84 -16.88 1.18
N HIS A 41 14.06 -17.23 1.61
CA HIS A 41 15.28 -16.49 1.27
C HIS A 41 15.81 -16.84 -0.12
N ILE A 42 16.56 -15.91 -0.72
CA ILE A 42 17.20 -16.10 -2.03
C ILE A 42 18.48 -16.91 -1.86
N ILE A 43 18.33 -18.21 -1.82
CA ILE A 43 19.43 -19.17 -1.62
C ILE A 43 19.46 -20.14 -2.80
N ASP A 44 20.52 -20.06 -3.64
CA ASP A 44 20.74 -20.94 -4.79
C ASP A 44 21.58 -22.16 -4.39
N ASP A 45 21.29 -22.76 -3.23
CA ASP A 45 22.04 -23.92 -2.73
C ASP A 45 21.07 -24.84 -1.97
N GLU A 46 20.77 -25.99 -2.60
CA GLU A 46 19.90 -27.02 -2.04
C GLU A 46 20.46 -27.70 -0.77
N GLU A 47 21.76 -27.58 -0.52
CA GLU A 47 22.38 -28.10 0.70
C GLU A 47 22.13 -27.16 1.90
N LYS A 48 21.94 -25.88 1.62
CA LYS A 48 21.71 -24.84 2.65
C LYS A 48 20.23 -24.63 2.98
N SER A 49 19.32 -24.93 2.07
CA SER A 49 17.90 -24.70 2.24
C SER A 49 17.08 -25.79 1.54
N ASP A 50 15.95 -26.17 2.14
CA ASP A 50 14.96 -27.05 1.54
C ASP A 50 14.17 -26.39 0.39
N VAL A 51 14.26 -25.07 0.27
CA VAL A 51 13.78 -24.28 -0.88
C VAL A 51 14.96 -23.52 -1.46
N SER A 52 15.29 -23.81 -2.70
CA SER A 52 16.30 -23.08 -3.47
C SER A 52 15.60 -22.04 -4.35
N VAL A 53 16.13 -20.82 -4.37
CA VAL A 53 15.63 -19.72 -5.20
C VAL A 53 16.78 -19.10 -5.97
N LYS A 54 16.66 -19.08 -7.30
CA LYS A 54 17.63 -18.47 -8.20
C LYS A 54 16.96 -17.42 -9.07
N LEU A 55 17.55 -16.24 -9.13
CA LEU A 55 17.07 -15.11 -9.93
C LEU A 55 17.83 -15.00 -11.26
N PHE A 56 17.10 -14.69 -12.32
CA PHE A 56 17.64 -14.49 -13.67
C PHE A 56 17.10 -13.18 -14.24
N GLY A 57 18.00 -12.35 -14.75
CA GLY A 57 17.64 -11.17 -15.54
C GLY A 57 17.51 -11.50 -17.02
N GLU A 58 16.36 -11.19 -17.62
CA GLU A 58 16.12 -11.44 -19.05
C GLU A 58 16.77 -10.40 -19.96
N ASN A 59 16.99 -9.20 -19.48
CA ASN A 59 17.59 -8.08 -20.19
C ASN A 59 18.70 -7.44 -19.33
N ASP A 60 19.35 -6.38 -19.83
CA ASP A 60 20.42 -5.71 -19.11
C ASP A 60 19.96 -5.18 -17.75
N ILE A 61 18.83 -4.49 -17.69
CA ILE A 61 18.24 -3.99 -16.44
C ILE A 61 18.01 -5.15 -15.46
N GLY A 62 17.36 -6.21 -15.91
CA GLY A 62 17.12 -7.39 -15.07
C GLY A 62 18.39 -8.02 -14.55
N ARG A 63 19.47 -8.09 -15.38
CA ARG A 63 20.76 -8.62 -14.92
C ARG A 63 21.36 -7.80 -13.79
N HIS A 64 21.35 -6.47 -13.91
CA HIS A 64 21.84 -5.59 -12.86
C HIS A 64 20.97 -5.64 -11.61
N LEU A 65 19.64 -5.63 -11.76
CA LEU A 65 18.71 -5.81 -10.64
C LEU A 65 18.93 -7.12 -9.90
N SER A 66 19.23 -8.23 -10.60
CA SER A 66 19.45 -9.54 -9.94
C SER A 66 20.67 -9.54 -9.01
N LEU A 67 21.65 -8.66 -9.24
CA LEU A 67 22.86 -8.54 -8.42
C LEU A 67 22.62 -7.85 -7.07
N LEU A 68 21.54 -7.10 -6.95
CA LEU A 68 21.17 -6.42 -5.70
C LEU A 68 20.68 -7.38 -4.61
N PHE A 69 20.27 -8.60 -5.00
CA PHE A 69 19.69 -9.57 -4.07
C PHE A 69 20.65 -10.70 -3.72
N ASN A 70 20.65 -11.07 -2.45
CA ASN A 70 21.49 -12.14 -1.90
C ASN A 70 20.73 -12.96 -0.85
N GLU A 71 21.41 -13.88 -0.16
CA GLU A 71 20.82 -14.78 0.84
C GLU A 71 20.16 -14.07 2.06
N ASN A 72 20.40 -12.78 2.27
CA ASN A 72 19.74 -12.01 3.34
C ASN A 72 18.36 -11.51 2.93
N HIS A 73 18.01 -11.54 1.64
CA HIS A 73 16.73 -11.06 1.13
C HIS A 73 15.74 -12.21 0.95
N THR A 74 14.47 -11.90 1.11
CA THR A 74 13.36 -12.82 0.89
C THR A 74 12.76 -12.66 -0.52
N LEU A 75 12.03 -13.66 -0.97
CA LEU A 75 11.33 -13.59 -2.25
C LEU A 75 10.27 -12.46 -2.27
N PHE A 76 9.68 -12.16 -1.11
CA PHE A 76 8.77 -11.02 -0.95
C PHE A 76 9.49 -9.69 -1.16
N GLU A 77 10.65 -9.47 -0.54
CA GLU A 77 11.44 -8.25 -0.71
C GLU A 77 11.89 -8.07 -2.17
N VAL A 78 12.29 -9.15 -2.84
CA VAL A 78 12.58 -9.11 -4.29
C VAL A 78 11.36 -8.64 -5.06
N ASN A 79 10.21 -9.29 -4.85
CA ASN A 79 8.98 -8.96 -5.56
C ASN A 79 8.55 -7.51 -5.31
N LYS A 80 8.58 -7.06 -4.05
CA LYS A 80 8.24 -5.69 -3.66
C LYS A 80 9.16 -4.65 -4.29
N THR A 81 10.48 -4.86 -4.26
CA THR A 81 11.44 -3.95 -4.91
C THR A 81 11.19 -3.85 -6.41
N LEU A 82 10.92 -4.97 -7.06
CA LEU A 82 10.61 -4.99 -8.49
C LEU A 82 9.28 -4.32 -8.83
N GLN A 83 8.30 -4.34 -7.92
CA GLN A 83 7.07 -3.57 -8.03
C GLN A 83 7.36 -2.06 -8.00
N PHE A 84 8.21 -1.58 -7.09
CA PHE A 84 8.64 -0.17 -7.10
C PHE A 84 9.26 0.24 -8.44
N VAL A 85 10.14 -0.60 -9.00
CA VAL A 85 10.75 -0.33 -10.31
C VAL A 85 9.70 -0.36 -11.44
N ALA A 86 8.81 -1.34 -11.45
CA ALA A 86 7.79 -1.49 -12.48
C ALA A 86 6.75 -0.35 -12.46
N ASN A 87 6.41 0.11 -11.25
CA ASN A 87 5.42 1.16 -11.01
C ASN A 87 6.05 2.56 -10.93
N SER A 88 7.35 2.70 -11.21
CA SER A 88 7.99 4.01 -11.26
C SER A 88 7.32 4.92 -12.29
N VAL A 89 7.16 6.19 -11.92
CA VAL A 89 6.50 7.16 -12.79
C VAL A 89 7.28 7.35 -14.08
N GLU A 90 6.58 7.61 -15.17
CA GLU A 90 7.17 7.72 -16.51
C GLU A 90 8.28 8.78 -16.57
N ASP A 91 8.10 9.89 -15.85
CA ASP A 91 9.02 11.02 -15.82
C ASP A 91 10.42 10.68 -15.28
N ILE A 92 10.56 9.65 -14.44
CA ILE A 92 11.86 9.23 -13.88
C ILE A 92 12.40 7.95 -14.50
N ARG A 93 11.63 7.29 -15.37
CA ARG A 93 11.94 5.91 -15.83
C ARG A 93 13.26 5.83 -16.58
N ASP A 94 13.53 6.73 -17.48
CA ASP A 94 14.77 6.74 -18.28
C ASP A 94 16.00 6.92 -17.40
N ASP A 95 15.96 7.85 -16.45
CA ASP A 95 17.06 8.09 -15.52
C ASP A 95 17.25 6.91 -14.55
N LEU A 96 16.17 6.31 -14.07
CA LEU A 96 16.20 5.13 -13.21
C LEU A 96 16.83 3.94 -13.94
N GLU A 97 16.44 3.68 -15.19
CA GLU A 97 17.00 2.60 -16.00
C GLU A 97 18.49 2.79 -16.23
N MET A 98 18.92 4.02 -16.53
CA MET A 98 20.34 4.35 -16.67
C MET A 98 21.10 4.14 -15.37
N ASN A 99 20.56 4.57 -14.23
CA ASN A 99 21.18 4.37 -12.92
C ASN A 99 21.33 2.88 -12.58
N ILE A 100 20.34 2.05 -12.88
CA ILE A 100 20.40 0.60 -12.69
C ILE A 100 21.50 -0.02 -13.56
N ILE A 101 21.56 0.30 -14.85
CA ILE A 101 22.54 -0.25 -15.80
C ILE A 101 23.98 0.14 -15.43
N HIS A 102 24.14 1.31 -14.80
CA HIS A 102 25.45 1.82 -14.37
C HIS A 102 25.83 1.41 -12.94
N ASP A 103 25.14 0.44 -12.35
CA ASP A 103 25.43 -0.09 -11.00
C ASP A 103 25.51 1.02 -9.93
N GLN A 104 24.56 1.96 -9.97
CA GLN A 104 24.54 3.10 -9.02
C GLN A 104 24.01 2.70 -7.63
N TYR A 105 23.48 1.46 -7.46
CA TYR A 105 22.87 0.98 -6.24
C TYR A 105 23.63 -0.22 -5.69
N ASP A 106 23.97 -0.17 -4.40
CA ASP A 106 24.60 -1.28 -3.67
C ASP A 106 23.58 -2.17 -2.95
N SER A 107 22.32 -1.74 -2.87
CA SER A 107 21.25 -2.48 -2.17
C SER A 107 19.86 -2.17 -2.74
N PRO A 108 18.87 -3.09 -2.52
CA PRO A 108 17.47 -2.82 -2.83
C PRO A 108 16.91 -1.58 -2.12
N ALA A 109 17.35 -1.32 -0.89
CA ALA A 109 16.91 -0.16 -0.10
C ALA A 109 17.38 1.18 -0.72
N GLU A 110 18.59 1.24 -1.23
CA GLU A 110 19.07 2.43 -1.95
C GLU A 110 18.30 2.69 -3.24
N LEU A 111 18.03 1.63 -4.00
CA LEU A 111 17.22 1.72 -5.21
C LEU A 111 15.82 2.27 -4.90
N VAL A 112 15.13 1.71 -3.90
CA VAL A 112 13.79 2.18 -3.50
C VAL A 112 13.85 3.62 -3.01
N GLY A 113 14.80 3.97 -2.15
CA GLY A 113 14.96 5.34 -1.65
C GLY A 113 15.27 6.36 -2.76
N ASP A 114 15.97 5.96 -3.81
CA ASP A 114 16.22 6.84 -4.97
C ASP A 114 14.98 7.02 -5.83
N ILE A 115 14.17 5.95 -6.04
CA ILE A 115 12.88 6.05 -6.72
C ILE A 115 11.95 7.02 -5.97
N GLU A 116 11.86 6.89 -4.64
CA GLU A 116 11.05 7.80 -3.81
C GLU A 116 11.53 9.25 -3.94
N ARG A 117 12.85 9.50 -3.83
CA ARG A 117 13.44 10.83 -3.98
C ARG A 117 13.16 11.44 -5.36
N MET A 118 13.39 10.69 -6.43
CA MET A 118 13.13 11.16 -7.81
C MET A 118 11.65 11.44 -8.02
N THR A 119 10.77 10.60 -7.45
CA THR A 119 9.32 10.80 -7.49
C THR A 119 8.91 12.07 -6.75
N ASP A 120 9.52 12.35 -5.58
CA ASP A 120 9.30 13.59 -4.83
C ASP A 120 9.78 14.85 -5.58
N GLU A 121 10.87 14.75 -6.33
CA GLU A 121 11.39 15.85 -7.15
C GLU A 121 10.44 16.20 -8.32
N VAL A 122 9.72 15.22 -8.86
CA VAL A 122 8.70 15.44 -9.90
C VAL A 122 7.38 15.92 -9.29
N GLY A 123 6.96 15.35 -8.17
CA GLY A 123 5.71 15.68 -7.49
C GLY A 123 5.87 16.85 -6.52
N GLN A 124 5.81 18.10 -7.02
CA GLN A 124 6.06 19.30 -6.22
C GLN A 124 4.88 19.77 -5.37
N TYR A 125 3.68 19.30 -5.67
CA TYR A 125 2.45 19.67 -4.98
C TYR A 125 1.87 18.47 -4.25
N THR A 126 1.20 18.74 -3.13
CA THR A 126 0.48 17.70 -2.37
C THR A 126 -0.94 18.16 -2.14
N GLU A 127 -1.89 17.29 -2.43
CA GLU A 127 -3.29 17.44 -2.02
C GLU A 127 -3.64 16.26 -1.11
N THR A 128 -4.27 16.53 0.01
CA THR A 128 -4.60 15.52 1.02
C THR A 128 -6.08 15.58 1.34
N PHE A 129 -6.69 14.40 1.44
CA PHE A 129 -8.07 14.27 1.89
C PHE A 129 -8.16 13.35 3.11
N TYR A 130 -9.15 13.60 3.96
CA TYR A 130 -9.33 12.94 5.25
C TYR A 130 -10.71 12.33 5.38
N PHE A 131 -10.78 11.14 5.95
CA PHE A 131 -12.00 10.41 6.28
C PHE A 131 -12.04 10.14 7.77
N PRO A 132 -13.17 10.33 8.47
CA PRO A 132 -13.34 9.78 9.80
C PRO A 132 -13.20 8.23 9.76
N LEU A 133 -12.43 7.67 10.68
CA LEU A 133 -12.44 6.22 10.89
C LEU A 133 -13.58 5.83 11.81
N VAL A 134 -14.26 4.76 11.44
CA VAL A 134 -15.32 4.12 12.25
C VAL A 134 -14.85 2.72 12.63
N GLY A 135 -15.03 2.36 13.90
CA GLY A 135 -14.73 1.03 14.40
C GLY A 135 -15.99 0.37 14.92
N ASN A 136 -16.19 -0.90 14.59
CA ASN A 136 -17.28 -1.72 15.10
C ASN A 136 -16.72 -2.97 15.77
N MET A 137 -17.32 -3.36 16.89
CA MET A 137 -17.03 -4.60 17.59
C MET A 137 -18.23 -5.54 17.45
N GLU A 138 -17.97 -6.82 17.25
CA GLU A 138 -19.01 -7.83 17.24
C GLU A 138 -19.31 -8.28 18.69
N ASP A 139 -20.58 -8.33 19.05
CA ASP A 139 -21.02 -8.89 20.34
C ASP A 139 -21.03 -10.43 20.25
N ASP A 140 -20.25 -11.09 21.10
CA ASP A 140 -20.11 -12.55 21.12
C ASP A 140 -21.44 -13.29 21.39
N ASP A 141 -22.41 -12.65 22.07
CA ASP A 141 -23.66 -13.28 22.47
C ASP A 141 -24.78 -13.19 21.42
N ASP A 142 -24.84 -12.09 20.67
CA ASP A 142 -25.94 -11.80 19.74
C ASP A 142 -25.49 -11.67 18.27
N GLY A 143 -24.19 -11.57 17.98
CA GLY A 143 -23.64 -11.32 16.64
C GLY A 143 -23.99 -9.94 16.08
N GLU A 144 -24.45 -9.02 16.92
CA GLU A 144 -24.71 -7.65 16.55
C GLU A 144 -23.42 -6.80 16.66
N GLN A 145 -23.16 -6.00 15.63
CA GLN A 145 -22.06 -5.05 15.68
C GLN A 145 -22.48 -3.75 16.35
N TYR A 146 -21.63 -3.23 17.23
CA TYR A 146 -21.80 -1.92 17.85
C TYR A 146 -20.57 -1.03 17.61
N GLU A 147 -20.81 0.25 17.41
CA GLU A 147 -19.76 1.23 17.17
C GLU A 147 -18.91 1.45 18.43
N VAL A 148 -17.58 1.45 18.26
CA VAL A 148 -16.63 1.79 19.32
C VAL A 148 -16.10 3.20 19.14
N GLY A 149 -15.90 3.88 20.28
CA GLY A 149 -15.41 5.26 20.25
C GLY A 149 -13.96 5.38 19.78
N ASN A 150 -13.61 6.55 19.27
CA ASN A 150 -12.29 6.85 18.70
C ASN A 150 -11.12 6.58 19.68
N ARG A 151 -11.34 6.71 21.00
CA ARG A 151 -10.35 6.38 22.00
C ARG A 151 -9.95 4.89 21.95
N TYR A 152 -10.89 4.03 21.63
CA TYR A 152 -10.65 2.60 21.47
C TYR A 152 -9.85 2.34 20.17
N LEU A 153 -10.24 2.95 19.06
CA LEU A 153 -9.49 2.88 17.80
C LEU A 153 -8.03 3.32 17.95
N ARG A 154 -7.79 4.41 18.65
CA ARG A 154 -6.42 4.90 18.90
C ARG A 154 -5.54 3.92 19.67
N TYR A 155 -6.13 3.08 20.49
CA TYR A 155 -5.36 2.04 21.19
C TYR A 155 -4.81 0.99 20.21
N TYR A 156 -5.52 0.74 19.13
CA TYR A 156 -5.14 -0.20 18.07
C TYR A 156 -4.62 0.50 16.80
N GLU A 157 -4.13 1.74 16.91
CA GLU A 157 -3.64 2.52 15.76
C GLU A 157 -2.57 1.78 14.96
N TYR A 158 -1.66 1.07 15.65
CA TYR A 158 -0.57 0.35 14.99
C TYR A 158 -1.11 -0.81 14.14
N GLU A 159 -2.00 -1.60 14.68
CA GLU A 159 -2.64 -2.74 14.01
C GLU A 159 -3.48 -2.29 12.80
N ILE A 160 -4.18 -1.15 12.95
CA ILE A 160 -4.96 -0.55 11.86
C ILE A 160 -4.01 -0.10 10.71
N ARG A 161 -2.87 0.50 11.05
CA ARG A 161 -1.86 0.87 10.05
C ARG A 161 -1.29 -0.35 9.33
N GLU A 162 -0.96 -1.41 10.07
CA GLU A 162 -0.46 -2.64 9.45
C GLU A 162 -1.50 -3.27 8.52
N LEU A 163 -2.78 -3.23 8.91
CA LEU A 163 -3.87 -3.75 8.08
C LEU A 163 -3.99 -2.95 6.78
N LEU A 164 -4.02 -1.62 6.85
CA LEU A 164 -4.08 -0.75 5.68
C LEU A 164 -2.86 -0.93 4.77
N GLN A 165 -1.67 -1.06 5.34
CA GLN A 165 -0.46 -1.30 4.57
C GLN A 165 -0.52 -2.65 3.83
N LYS A 166 -1.06 -3.69 4.48
CA LYS A 166 -1.26 -5.00 3.84
C LYS A 166 -2.24 -4.93 2.67
N GLU A 167 -3.31 -4.16 2.80
CA GLU A 167 -4.27 -3.96 1.71
C GLU A 167 -3.62 -3.28 0.50
N GLN A 168 -2.84 -2.24 0.70
CA GLN A 168 -2.11 -1.56 -0.37
C GLN A 168 -1.03 -2.47 -1.00
N ASP A 169 -0.33 -3.28 -0.20
CA ASP A 169 0.70 -4.20 -0.68
C ASP A 169 0.13 -5.41 -1.44
N LEU A 170 -1.13 -5.78 -1.21
CA LEU A 170 -1.74 -6.95 -1.85
C LEU A 170 -1.93 -6.77 -3.35
N ASP A 171 -2.22 -5.58 -3.79
CA ASP A 171 -2.56 -5.30 -5.17
C ASP A 171 -1.32 -5.00 -6.03
N GLY A 172 -0.24 -4.50 -5.44
CA GLY A 172 1.01 -4.19 -6.15
C GLY A 172 0.89 -3.10 -7.20
N THR A 173 -0.28 -2.47 -7.30
CA THR A 173 -0.62 -1.46 -8.29
C THR A 173 -0.44 -0.07 -7.68
N ASN A 174 0.01 0.89 -8.48
CA ASN A 174 -0.01 2.28 -8.06
C ASN A 174 -1.48 2.73 -7.98
N MET A 175 -1.93 3.18 -6.81
CA MET A 175 -3.33 3.58 -6.58
C MET A 175 -3.84 4.62 -7.60
N LYS A 176 -2.96 5.43 -8.19
CA LYS A 176 -3.33 6.37 -9.27
C LYS A 176 -3.88 5.69 -10.52
N ASP A 177 -3.52 4.43 -10.77
CA ASP A 177 -3.93 3.68 -11.97
C ASP A 177 -5.40 3.26 -11.91
N TYR A 178 -6.05 3.39 -10.76
CA TYR A 178 -7.50 3.19 -10.60
C TYR A 178 -8.36 4.38 -11.05
N PHE A 179 -7.77 5.50 -11.46
CA PHE A 179 -8.51 6.64 -12.00
C PHE A 179 -8.87 6.39 -13.47
N TYR A 180 -10.07 5.91 -13.72
CA TYR A 180 -10.49 5.47 -15.06
C TYR A 180 -11.01 6.57 -15.96
N ASP A 181 -11.61 7.65 -15.43
CA ASP A 181 -12.49 8.53 -16.18
C ASP A 181 -11.96 9.95 -16.40
N ASP A 182 -10.88 10.37 -15.77
CA ASP A 182 -10.32 11.71 -15.97
C ASP A 182 -8.83 11.70 -16.29
N ASP A 183 -8.53 11.61 -17.57
CA ASP A 183 -7.19 11.73 -18.13
C ASP A 183 -6.40 12.96 -17.62
N ASN A 184 -7.08 14.04 -17.22
CA ASN A 184 -6.40 15.26 -16.80
C ASN A 184 -5.96 15.19 -15.34
N ALA A 185 -6.83 14.72 -14.43
CA ALA A 185 -6.47 14.53 -13.03
C ALA A 185 -5.36 13.48 -12.91
N GLN A 186 -5.53 12.31 -13.58
CA GLN A 186 -4.53 11.25 -13.58
C GLN A 186 -3.16 11.69 -14.10
N LYS A 187 -3.10 12.48 -15.16
CA LYS A 187 -1.84 13.00 -15.72
C LYS A 187 -1.09 13.93 -14.77
N LYS A 188 -1.78 14.60 -13.86
CA LYS A 188 -1.18 15.42 -12.82
C LYS A 188 -0.63 14.60 -11.68
N MET A 189 -1.16 13.39 -11.44
CA MET A 189 -0.76 12.53 -10.32
C MET A 189 0.59 11.87 -10.60
N VAL A 190 1.45 11.94 -9.60
CA VAL A 190 2.71 11.20 -9.53
C VAL A 190 2.50 9.93 -8.73
N SER A 191 1.86 10.05 -7.56
CA SER A 191 1.51 8.93 -6.71
C SER A 191 0.25 9.23 -5.88
N CYS A 192 -0.39 8.17 -5.41
CA CYS A 192 -1.50 8.21 -4.48
C CYS A 192 -1.25 7.19 -3.38
N GLN A 193 -1.31 7.62 -2.12
CA GLN A 193 -1.04 6.76 -0.97
C GLN A 193 -2.08 6.97 0.12
N TRP A 194 -2.59 5.87 0.65
CA TRP A 194 -3.47 5.86 1.82
C TRP A 194 -2.66 5.67 3.09
N ASP A 195 -3.06 6.36 4.15
CA ASP A 195 -2.46 6.28 5.48
C ASP A 195 -3.49 6.60 6.56
N ILE A 196 -3.08 6.54 7.81
CA ILE A 196 -3.88 6.90 8.97
C ILE A 196 -3.18 8.02 9.73
N VAL A 197 -3.94 9.00 10.20
CA VAL A 197 -3.39 10.13 10.95
C VAL A 197 -4.23 10.44 12.19
N ASP A 198 -3.57 10.76 13.29
CA ASP A 198 -4.22 11.33 14.47
C ASP A 198 -4.30 12.86 14.34
N ARG A 199 -5.50 13.40 14.32
CA ARG A 199 -5.75 14.84 14.38
C ARG A 199 -6.68 15.16 15.55
N SER A 200 -6.20 15.95 16.47
CA SER A 200 -6.96 16.38 17.67
C SER A 200 -7.53 15.21 18.48
N ASN A 201 -6.76 14.17 18.67
CA ASN A 201 -7.11 12.91 19.35
C ASN A 201 -8.19 12.07 18.62
N THR A 202 -8.36 12.25 17.33
CA THR A 202 -9.25 11.47 16.48
C THR A 202 -8.44 10.87 15.33
N LEU A 203 -8.59 9.57 15.09
CA LEU A 203 -8.00 8.90 13.95
C LEU A 203 -8.81 9.17 12.68
N TYR A 204 -8.09 9.52 11.63
CA TYR A 204 -8.63 9.67 10.29
C TYR A 204 -7.84 8.78 9.33
N GLY A 205 -8.54 8.14 8.40
CA GLY A 205 -7.95 7.72 7.17
C GLY A 205 -7.60 8.96 6.34
N LYS A 206 -6.48 8.96 5.64
CA LYS A 206 -6.09 10.01 4.72
C LYS A 206 -5.61 9.43 3.41
N VAL A 207 -5.78 10.19 2.34
CA VAL A 207 -5.15 9.91 1.06
C VAL A 207 -4.32 11.10 0.64
N ASP A 208 -3.04 10.85 0.36
CA ASP A 208 -2.07 11.84 -0.11
C ASP A 208 -1.87 11.67 -1.62
N PHE A 209 -2.10 12.74 -2.38
CA PHE A 209 -1.76 12.82 -3.79
C PHE A 209 -0.51 13.66 -3.97
N ARG A 210 0.50 13.07 -4.59
CA ARG A 210 1.65 13.82 -5.12
C ARG A 210 1.35 14.23 -6.53
N LEU A 211 1.52 15.50 -6.85
CA LEU A 211 1.07 16.11 -8.10
C LEU A 211 2.17 16.91 -8.76
N LYS A 212 2.20 16.89 -10.10
CA LYS A 212 3.01 17.78 -10.95
C LYS A 212 2.46 19.20 -10.96
N GLU A 213 1.13 19.33 -10.89
CA GLU A 213 0.37 20.60 -10.87
C GLU A 213 -0.82 20.44 -9.91
N PRO A 214 -1.28 21.53 -9.25
CA PRO A 214 -2.46 21.47 -8.38
C PRO A 214 -3.71 21.04 -9.17
N PHE A 215 -4.61 20.34 -8.48
CA PHE A 215 -5.95 20.07 -9.02
C PHE A 215 -6.75 21.37 -9.19
N THR A 216 -7.53 21.46 -10.24
CA THR A 216 -8.62 22.44 -10.33
C THR A 216 -9.76 22.06 -9.37
N ALA A 217 -10.68 22.99 -9.11
CA ALA A 217 -11.84 22.72 -8.27
C ALA A 217 -12.70 21.56 -8.83
N GLU A 218 -12.84 21.46 -10.15
CA GLU A 218 -13.57 20.37 -10.81
C GLU A 218 -12.85 19.03 -10.65
N GLU A 219 -11.53 19.02 -10.81
CA GLU A 219 -10.70 17.83 -10.60
C GLU A 219 -10.73 17.36 -9.14
N LYS A 220 -10.73 18.29 -8.17
CA LYS A 220 -10.88 17.95 -6.74
C LYS A 220 -12.20 17.22 -6.46
N GLU A 221 -13.31 17.67 -7.04
CA GLU A 221 -14.61 17.01 -6.85
C GLU A 221 -14.63 15.60 -7.47
N LEU A 222 -14.03 15.42 -8.64
CA LEU A 222 -13.89 14.10 -9.26
C LEU A 222 -13.03 13.16 -8.43
N VAL A 223 -11.88 13.64 -7.96
CA VAL A 223 -10.97 12.88 -7.08
C VAL A 223 -11.64 12.53 -5.77
N ARG A 224 -12.39 13.46 -5.17
CA ARG A 224 -13.18 13.25 -3.95
C ARG A 224 -14.21 12.13 -4.16
N SER A 225 -14.96 12.17 -5.24
CA SER A 225 -15.95 11.13 -5.58
C SER A 225 -15.30 9.75 -5.76
N TRP A 226 -14.15 9.71 -6.43
CA TRP A 226 -13.38 8.47 -6.58
C TRP A 226 -12.87 7.94 -5.23
N CYS A 227 -12.28 8.79 -4.37
CA CYS A 227 -11.80 8.40 -3.05
C CYS A 227 -12.93 7.81 -2.18
N ILE A 228 -14.13 8.41 -2.21
CA ILE A 228 -15.32 7.88 -1.52
C ILE A 228 -15.66 6.48 -2.05
N GLY A 229 -15.66 6.29 -3.37
CA GLY A 229 -15.89 4.98 -3.97
C GLY A 229 -14.83 3.95 -3.55
N GLN A 230 -13.55 4.31 -3.56
CA GLN A 230 -12.47 3.42 -3.13
C GLN A 230 -12.52 3.11 -1.64
N ALA A 231 -12.87 4.08 -0.80
CA ALA A 231 -13.07 3.85 0.63
C ALA A 231 -14.24 2.89 0.88
N ALA A 232 -15.33 2.99 0.08
CA ALA A 232 -16.51 2.16 0.21
C ALA A 232 -16.32 0.74 -0.37
N ASP A 233 -15.84 0.64 -1.60
CA ASP A 233 -15.85 -0.62 -2.38
C ASP A 233 -14.49 -1.32 -2.46
N GLY A 234 -13.41 -0.65 -2.10
CA GLY A 234 -12.05 -1.16 -2.22
C GLY A 234 -11.37 -1.35 -0.87
N LEU A 235 -10.57 -0.37 -0.46
CA LEU A 235 -9.84 -0.40 0.81
C LEU A 235 -10.76 -0.54 2.02
N GLY A 236 -11.94 0.08 1.98
CA GLY A 236 -12.93 0.00 3.06
C GLY A 236 -13.42 -1.44 3.26
N GLU A 237 -13.85 -2.12 2.20
CA GLU A 237 -14.27 -3.54 2.29
C GLU A 237 -13.12 -4.44 2.77
N GLY A 238 -11.90 -4.23 2.29
CA GLY A 238 -10.72 -4.99 2.72
C GLY A 238 -10.47 -4.85 4.22
N LEU A 239 -10.59 -3.66 4.77
CA LEU A 239 -10.46 -3.38 6.20
C LEU A 239 -11.61 -4.01 7.01
N GLU A 240 -12.85 -3.92 6.54
CA GLU A 240 -14.01 -4.53 7.20
C GLU A 240 -14.00 -6.06 7.21
N GLN A 241 -13.46 -6.68 6.16
CA GLN A 241 -13.40 -8.14 6.05
C GLN A 241 -12.28 -8.79 6.87
N ARG A 242 -11.39 -7.99 7.44
CA ARG A 242 -10.22 -8.45 8.19
C ARG A 242 -10.17 -7.80 9.56
N PRO A 243 -10.92 -8.34 10.51
CA PRO A 243 -10.95 -7.79 11.85
C PRO A 243 -9.57 -7.88 12.52
N ILE A 244 -9.33 -6.95 13.42
CA ILE A 244 -8.22 -6.98 14.35
C ILE A 244 -8.68 -7.79 15.57
N GLU A 245 -8.04 -8.93 15.82
CA GLU A 245 -8.31 -9.72 17.03
C GLU A 245 -7.89 -8.93 18.28
N THR A 246 -8.81 -8.69 19.19
CA THR A 246 -8.56 -7.98 20.44
C THR A 246 -8.99 -8.84 21.66
N GLU A 247 -8.64 -8.38 22.86
CA GLU A 247 -9.06 -9.06 24.10
C GLU A 247 -10.59 -8.96 24.32
N ASP A 248 -11.24 -7.97 23.73
CA ASP A 248 -12.67 -7.67 23.89
C ASP A 248 -13.53 -8.21 22.73
N GLY A 249 -12.93 -8.87 21.72
CA GLY A 249 -13.57 -9.39 20.53
C GLY A 249 -12.91 -8.91 19.25
N ASP A 250 -13.55 -9.09 18.10
CA ASP A 250 -13.05 -8.73 16.80
C ASP A 250 -13.40 -7.26 16.46
N LEU A 251 -12.37 -6.43 16.25
CA LEU A 251 -12.51 -5.03 15.87
C LEU A 251 -12.49 -4.89 14.35
N TYR A 252 -13.61 -4.44 13.80
CA TYR A 252 -13.78 -4.08 12.39
C TYR A 252 -13.57 -2.57 12.23
N VAL A 253 -12.73 -2.17 11.28
CA VAL A 253 -12.45 -0.77 11.01
C VAL A 253 -12.88 -0.41 9.61
N SER A 254 -13.55 0.72 9.42
CA SER A 254 -13.90 1.25 8.12
C SER A 254 -13.51 2.72 7.97
N MET A 255 -13.34 3.15 6.72
CA MET A 255 -13.05 4.54 6.35
C MET A 255 -14.31 5.33 6.02
N TRP A 256 -15.48 4.79 6.27
CA TRP A 256 -16.75 5.46 6.04
C TRP A 256 -17.70 5.24 7.23
N ASN A 257 -18.66 6.12 7.36
CA ASN A 257 -19.80 5.91 8.25
C ASN A 257 -20.91 5.16 7.48
N SER A 258 -21.54 4.16 8.09
CA SER A 258 -22.63 3.35 7.52
C SER A 258 -23.93 4.14 7.25
N GLY A 259 -23.94 5.46 7.40
CA GLY A 259 -25.03 6.35 7.04
C GLY A 259 -24.94 6.84 5.58
N ASP A 260 -26.02 7.46 5.10
CA ASP A 260 -26.11 8.01 3.73
C ASP A 260 -25.14 9.18 3.46
N ASP A 261 -24.36 9.63 4.46
CA ASP A 261 -23.45 10.76 4.38
C ASP A 261 -21.99 10.31 4.47
N TYR A 262 -21.33 10.18 3.33
CA TYR A 262 -19.86 9.99 3.24
C TYR A 262 -19.19 11.36 3.43
N PHE A 263 -18.48 11.53 4.53
CA PHE A 263 -17.70 12.74 4.78
C PHE A 263 -16.25 12.56 4.40
N MET A 264 -15.79 13.47 3.57
CA MET A 264 -14.41 13.60 3.19
C MET A 264 -14.02 15.07 3.24
N TYR A 265 -12.92 15.35 3.89
CA TYR A 265 -12.43 16.72 4.11
C TYR A 265 -11.13 16.93 3.35
N ASP A 266 -10.96 18.07 2.68
CA ASP A 266 -9.64 18.55 2.32
C ASP A 266 -8.94 19.19 3.54
N GLU A 267 -7.70 19.67 3.36
CA GLU A 267 -6.91 20.23 4.46
C GLU A 267 -7.55 21.46 5.11
N ASP A 268 -8.20 22.30 4.33
CA ASP A 268 -8.89 23.51 4.86
C ASP A 268 -10.18 23.13 5.58
N GLU A 269 -10.98 22.26 5.00
CA GLU A 269 -12.24 21.76 5.58
C GLU A 269 -12.02 21.03 6.90
N ILE A 270 -11.00 20.15 6.99
CA ILE A 270 -10.69 19.44 8.24
C ILE A 270 -10.23 20.41 9.33
N ASN A 271 -9.43 21.42 8.99
CA ASN A 271 -9.00 22.43 9.94
C ASN A 271 -10.16 23.25 10.47
N ASP A 272 -11.09 23.67 9.61
CA ASP A 272 -12.31 24.39 9.98
C ASP A 272 -13.22 23.52 10.85
N TYR A 273 -13.42 22.26 10.51
CA TYR A 273 -14.19 21.30 11.30
C TYR A 273 -13.62 21.15 12.72
N LEU A 274 -12.31 20.92 12.84
CA LEU A 274 -11.64 20.76 14.14
C LEU A 274 -11.67 22.04 14.99
N ALA A 275 -11.56 23.21 14.36
CA ALA A 275 -11.68 24.50 15.05
C ALA A 275 -13.08 24.71 15.65
N GLN A 276 -14.15 24.33 14.92
CA GLN A 276 -15.53 24.39 15.39
C GLN A 276 -15.78 23.47 16.58
N GLN A 277 -15.22 22.25 16.57
CA GLN A 277 -15.31 21.30 17.68
C GLN A 277 -14.67 21.85 18.97
N GLN A 278 -13.51 22.49 18.86
CA GLN A 278 -12.82 23.10 20.00
C GLN A 278 -13.56 24.36 20.54
N GLY A 279 -14.16 25.14 19.66
CA GLY A 279 -14.96 26.33 20.05
C GLY A 279 -16.28 25.99 20.75
N GLY A 280 -16.90 24.86 20.45
CA GLY A 280 -18.16 24.41 21.05
C GLY A 280 -18.04 23.92 22.50
N VAL A 281 -16.84 23.58 22.96
CA VAL A 281 -16.59 23.07 24.33
C VAL A 281 -16.50 24.21 25.38
N MET A 282 -16.35 25.47 24.96
CA MET A 282 -16.20 26.61 25.87
C MET A 282 -17.52 27.31 26.26
N THR A 283 -18.67 26.78 25.88
CA THR A 283 -20.01 27.44 26.15
C THR A 283 -20.99 26.53 26.90
N GLN A 284 -20.54 25.62 27.75
CA GLN A 284 -21.39 24.90 28.70
C GLN A 284 -20.95 25.10 30.14
#